data_0804dec82b36f28586012c156d6189f9
#
_entry.id   0804dec82b36f28586012c156d6189f9
#
_cell.length_a   1.000
_cell.length_b   1.000
_cell.length_c   1.000
_cell.angle_alpha   90.00
_cell.angle_beta   90.00
_cell.angle_gamma   90.00
#
_symmetry.space_group_name_H-M   'P 1'
#
loop_
_entity.id
_entity.type
_entity.pdbx_description
1 polymer ?
#
loop_
_entity_poly.entity_id
_entity_poly.type
_entity_poly.pdbx_seq_one_letter_code
_entity_poly.pdbx_strand_id
1 'polypeptide(L)'
;AYFLSRRTGVDAWRAAPISLAERATDGFAVLVLTGAGLSIIWHTAWPLAMTLAGTVAGCSLLALLGGTRVGLPKPVARIWTRLSSHPRARRIVAMAGSRIRDTADGAAMIFDVRSLVLAFGLGLLSWGAESLALWYALHAFGLPANLDLLGYALAALNAGTLAGAVSLMPGGAGAAEATIAGILTGTVSPAVAGAATLIIRLCTVWIGAVLGLGALVALRDCFTPVGAAGEPVAEKTSGGLLQRNNPSPASGRGE
;
A
#
# COMPACT_ATOMS: atom_id res chain seq x y z
N ALA A 1 0.83 -7.43 -0.40
CA ALA A 1 0.00 -8.28 0.46
C ALA A 1 -0.11 -9.71 -0.10
N TYR A 2 -0.57 -9.91 -1.35
CA TYR A 2 -0.80 -11.24 -1.96
C TYR A 2 0.47 -12.11 -2.02
N PHE A 3 1.60 -11.55 -2.44
CA PHE A 3 2.88 -12.29 -2.57
C PHE A 3 3.49 -12.64 -1.20
N LEU A 4 3.35 -11.76 -0.23
CA LEU A 4 3.78 -12.03 1.15
C LEU A 4 2.98 -13.20 1.74
N SER A 5 1.67 -13.21 1.55
CA SER A 5 0.76 -14.27 1.98
C SER A 5 1.15 -15.63 1.38
N ARG A 6 1.50 -15.69 0.10
CA ARG A 6 1.92 -16.93 -0.58
C ARG A 6 3.25 -17.49 -0.07
N ARG A 7 4.21 -16.63 0.29
CA ARG A 7 5.54 -17.06 0.75
C ARG A 7 5.61 -17.37 2.24
N THR A 8 4.87 -16.65 3.07
CA THR A 8 4.96 -16.74 4.53
C THR A 8 3.78 -17.49 5.16
N GLY A 9 2.76 -17.85 4.38
CA GLY A 9 1.52 -18.43 4.90
C GLY A 9 0.67 -17.46 5.73
N VAL A 10 1.09 -16.19 5.83
CA VAL A 10 0.35 -15.14 6.54
C VAL A 10 -0.87 -14.74 5.72
N ASP A 11 -2.03 -14.73 6.31
CA ASP A 11 -3.29 -14.34 5.65
C ASP A 11 -3.16 -12.92 5.06
N ALA A 12 -3.59 -12.75 3.80
CA ALA A 12 -3.53 -11.48 3.07
C ALA A 12 -4.22 -10.32 3.83
N TRP A 13 -5.22 -10.64 4.66
CA TRP A 13 -5.92 -9.67 5.51
C TRP A 13 -5.08 -9.11 6.66
N ARG A 14 -4.08 -9.86 7.13
CA ARG A 14 -3.10 -9.38 8.12
C ARG A 14 -2.09 -8.43 7.51
N ALA A 15 -1.84 -8.54 6.19
CA ALA A 15 -0.95 -7.66 5.47
C ALA A 15 -1.62 -6.39 4.92
N ALA A 16 -2.96 -6.34 4.83
CA ALA A 16 -3.70 -5.19 4.33
C ALA A 16 -3.48 -3.89 5.14
N PRO A 17 -3.46 -3.91 6.49
CA PRO A 17 -3.18 -2.72 7.29
C PRO A 17 -1.82 -2.10 7.02
N ILE A 18 -0.81 -2.93 6.72
CA ILE A 18 0.55 -2.46 6.39
C ILE A 18 0.50 -1.57 5.15
N SER A 19 -0.13 -2.06 4.08
CA SER A 19 -0.25 -1.29 2.84
C SER A 19 -1.10 -0.01 3.02
N LEU A 20 -2.11 -0.05 3.88
CA LEU A 20 -2.92 1.13 4.18
C LEU A 20 -2.14 2.17 4.98
N ALA A 21 -1.37 1.74 6.00
CA ALA A 21 -0.51 2.62 6.79
C ALA A 21 0.57 3.27 5.92
N GLU A 22 1.22 2.49 5.04
CA GLU A 22 2.19 2.99 4.07
C GLU A 22 1.57 4.07 3.17
N ARG A 23 0.40 3.82 2.58
CA ARG A 23 -0.29 4.80 1.75
C ARG A 23 -0.73 6.06 2.50
N ALA A 24 -1.12 5.91 3.76
CA ALA A 24 -1.50 7.06 4.59
C ALA A 24 -0.28 7.92 4.94
N THR A 25 0.85 7.32 5.33
CA THR A 25 2.09 8.06 5.64
C THR A 25 2.67 8.75 4.40
N ASP A 26 2.64 8.10 3.23
CA ASP A 26 3.00 8.72 1.95
C ASP A 26 2.10 9.91 1.64
N GLY A 27 0.78 9.75 1.80
CA GLY A 27 -0.18 10.83 1.58
C GLY A 27 0.08 12.05 2.48
N PHE A 28 0.44 11.83 3.75
CA PHE A 28 0.81 12.92 4.65
C PHE A 28 2.12 13.61 4.24
N ALA A 29 3.13 12.85 3.81
CA ALA A 29 4.38 13.42 3.32
C ALA A 29 4.15 14.31 2.08
N VAL A 30 3.36 13.82 1.13
CA VAL A 30 2.97 14.56 -0.08
C VAL A 30 2.18 15.83 0.26
N LEU A 31 1.25 15.78 1.22
CA LEU A 31 0.52 16.96 1.69
C LEU A 31 1.45 18.03 2.29
N VAL A 32 2.39 17.63 3.14
CA VAL A 32 3.35 18.56 3.76
C VAL A 32 4.25 19.18 2.70
N LEU A 33 4.76 18.42 1.74
CA LEU A 33 5.58 18.93 0.65
C LEU A 33 4.80 19.86 -0.28
N THR A 34 3.52 19.59 -0.54
CA THR A 34 2.62 20.52 -1.26
C THR A 34 2.50 21.82 -0.49
N GLY A 35 2.23 21.76 0.82
CA GLY A 35 2.14 22.95 1.67
C GLY A 35 3.44 23.75 1.75
N ALA A 36 4.57 23.06 1.79
CA ALA A 36 5.89 23.69 1.76
C ALA A 36 6.10 24.45 0.42
N GLY A 37 5.81 23.80 -0.71
CA GLY A 37 5.90 24.43 -2.02
C GLY A 37 5.00 25.67 -2.15
N LEU A 38 3.73 25.57 -1.74
CA LEU A 38 2.80 26.71 -1.75
C LEU A 38 3.26 27.84 -0.80
N SER A 39 3.85 27.49 0.34
CA SER A 39 4.37 28.50 1.28
C SER A 39 5.54 29.29 0.68
N ILE A 40 6.38 28.63 -0.10
CA ILE A 40 7.48 29.29 -0.83
C ILE A 40 6.91 30.22 -1.90
N ILE A 41 6.00 29.73 -2.75
CA ILE A 41 5.39 30.50 -3.86
C ILE A 41 4.64 31.75 -3.36
N TRP A 42 3.89 31.60 -2.27
CA TRP A 42 3.06 32.68 -1.74
C TRP A 42 3.78 33.54 -0.69
N HIS A 43 5.03 33.21 -0.36
CA HIS A 43 5.83 33.86 0.69
C HIS A 43 5.09 33.96 2.03
N THR A 44 4.32 32.92 2.37
CA THR A 44 3.50 32.85 3.57
C THR A 44 3.61 31.49 4.22
N ALA A 45 3.57 31.44 5.54
CA ALA A 45 3.72 30.18 6.28
C ALA A 45 2.41 29.39 6.45
N TRP A 46 1.25 29.98 6.15
CA TRP A 46 -0.03 29.34 6.46
C TRP A 46 -0.30 28.02 5.72
N PRO A 47 0.09 27.83 4.42
CA PRO A 47 -0.16 26.55 3.76
C PRO A 47 0.59 25.41 4.42
N LEU A 48 1.86 25.62 4.76
CA LEU A 48 2.67 24.64 5.48
C LEU A 48 2.11 24.37 6.89
N ALA A 49 1.70 25.42 7.61
CA ALA A 49 1.13 25.26 8.93
C ALA A 49 -0.16 24.42 8.90
N MET A 50 -1.05 24.63 7.92
CA MET A 50 -2.28 23.88 7.75
C MET A 50 -2.03 22.41 7.38
N THR A 51 -1.07 22.15 6.46
CA THR A 51 -0.75 20.77 6.09
C THR A 51 -0.02 20.03 7.22
N LEU A 52 0.83 20.67 7.99
CA LEU A 52 1.43 20.09 9.20
C LEU A 52 0.38 19.80 10.27
N ALA A 53 -0.53 20.74 10.54
CA ALA A 53 -1.62 20.52 11.50
C ALA A 53 -2.52 19.34 11.07
N GLY A 54 -2.89 19.29 9.79
CA GLY A 54 -3.66 18.17 9.22
C GLY A 54 -2.93 16.84 9.31
N THR A 55 -1.62 16.83 9.07
CA THR A 55 -0.77 15.64 9.20
C THR A 55 -0.71 15.14 10.65
N VAL A 56 -0.46 16.06 11.60
CA VAL A 56 -0.44 15.71 13.03
C VAL A 56 -1.80 15.17 13.48
N ALA A 57 -2.89 15.81 13.08
CA ALA A 57 -4.24 15.34 13.40
C ALA A 57 -4.53 13.96 12.78
N GLY A 58 -4.16 13.74 11.51
CA GLY A 58 -4.33 12.47 10.81
C GLY A 58 -3.48 11.34 11.42
N CYS A 59 -2.22 11.60 11.71
CA CYS A 59 -1.35 10.63 12.39
C CYS A 59 -1.85 10.30 13.80
N SER A 60 -2.32 11.32 14.54
CA SER A 60 -2.90 11.11 15.88
C SER A 60 -4.17 10.28 15.80
N LEU A 61 -5.04 10.52 14.82
CA LEU A 61 -6.24 9.72 14.58
C LEU A 61 -5.87 8.28 14.22
N LEU A 62 -4.91 8.05 13.33
CA LEU A 62 -4.44 6.72 12.98
C LEU A 62 -3.84 5.99 14.19
N ALA A 63 -3.03 6.67 15.02
CA ALA A 63 -2.47 6.11 16.24
C ALA A 63 -3.56 5.78 17.27
N LEU A 64 -4.58 6.63 17.42
CA LEU A 64 -5.74 6.37 18.27
C LEU A 64 -6.55 5.19 17.76
N LEU A 65 -6.80 5.08 16.47
CA LEU A 65 -7.52 3.96 15.85
C LEU A 65 -6.73 2.66 15.92
N GLY A 66 -5.41 2.70 15.76
CA GLY A 66 -4.51 1.53 15.88
C GLY A 66 -4.22 1.13 17.33
N GLY A 67 -4.04 2.10 18.23
CA GLY A 67 -3.70 1.87 19.65
C GLY A 67 -4.88 1.53 20.53
N THR A 68 -6.08 2.00 20.20
CA THR A 68 -7.29 1.51 20.84
C THR A 68 -7.60 0.13 20.25
N ARG A 69 -7.76 -0.87 21.10
CA ARG A 69 -8.53 -2.08 20.75
C ARG A 69 -9.95 -1.59 20.45
N VAL A 70 -10.15 -1.05 19.25
CA VAL A 70 -11.37 -0.33 18.86
C VAL A 70 -12.51 -1.33 18.89
N GLY A 71 -13.22 -1.35 20.00
CA GLY A 71 -14.62 -1.75 19.97
C GLY A 71 -15.29 -0.90 18.90
N LEU A 72 -15.96 -1.52 17.94
CA LEU A 72 -16.72 -0.83 16.90
C LEU A 72 -17.46 0.38 17.50
N PRO A 73 -17.42 1.56 16.86
CA PRO A 73 -18.16 2.74 17.31
C PRO A 73 -19.61 2.36 17.64
N LYS A 74 -20.15 2.85 18.75
CA LYS A 74 -21.49 2.48 19.23
C LYS A 74 -22.59 2.38 18.16
N PRO A 75 -22.68 3.30 17.15
CA PRO A 75 -23.66 3.16 16.08
C PRO A 75 -23.36 1.97 15.16
N VAL A 76 -22.09 1.70 14.85
CA VAL A 76 -21.67 0.56 14.02
C VAL A 76 -21.88 -0.75 14.76
N ALA A 77 -21.58 -0.80 16.06
CA ALA A 77 -21.85 -1.96 16.91
C ALA A 77 -23.34 -2.29 16.97
N ARG A 78 -24.25 -1.28 17.01
CA ARG A 78 -25.70 -1.50 16.94
C ARG A 78 -26.17 -2.06 15.60
N ILE A 79 -25.63 -1.57 14.48
CA ILE A 79 -25.94 -2.10 13.14
C ILE A 79 -25.40 -3.54 13.04
N TRP A 80 -24.19 -3.77 13.56
CA TRP A 80 -23.55 -5.09 13.59
C TRP A 80 -24.36 -6.13 14.37
N THR A 81 -24.84 -5.78 15.57
CA THR A 81 -25.69 -6.67 16.37
C THR A 81 -27.04 -6.94 15.69
N ARG A 82 -27.62 -5.96 15.02
CA ARG A 82 -28.85 -6.15 14.22
C ARG A 82 -28.63 -7.06 13.00
N LEU A 83 -27.50 -6.93 12.29
CA LEU A 83 -27.17 -7.80 11.17
C LEU A 83 -26.84 -9.23 11.64
N SER A 84 -26.19 -9.39 12.80
CA SER A 84 -25.81 -10.69 13.34
C SER A 84 -27.01 -11.51 13.87
N SER A 85 -28.16 -10.87 14.11
CA SER A 85 -29.40 -11.55 14.49
C SER A 85 -30.08 -12.29 13.33
N HIS A 86 -29.69 -11.99 12.06
CA HIS A 86 -30.24 -12.67 10.90
C HIS A 86 -29.46 -13.97 10.59
N PRO A 87 -30.09 -15.15 10.52
CA PRO A 87 -29.38 -16.43 10.38
C PRO A 87 -28.54 -16.53 9.09
N ARG A 88 -28.97 -15.90 7.99
CA ARG A 88 -28.20 -15.87 6.73
C ARG A 88 -27.00 -14.90 6.76
N ALA A 89 -27.10 -13.82 7.52
CA ALA A 89 -26.03 -12.82 7.66
C ALA A 89 -24.98 -13.25 8.69
N ARG A 90 -25.32 -14.13 9.63
CA ARG A 90 -24.45 -14.54 10.74
C ARG A 90 -23.10 -15.09 10.31
N ARG A 91 -23.04 -15.88 9.24
CA ARG A 91 -21.77 -16.40 8.67
C ARG A 91 -20.90 -15.27 8.09
N ILE A 92 -21.51 -14.37 7.33
CA ILE A 92 -20.81 -13.22 6.70
C ILE A 92 -20.32 -12.28 7.79
N VAL A 93 -21.15 -12.00 8.79
CA VAL A 93 -20.83 -11.13 9.92
C VAL A 93 -19.74 -11.75 10.80
N ALA A 94 -19.74 -13.06 11.04
CA ALA A 94 -18.70 -13.75 11.79
C ALA A 94 -17.35 -13.73 11.04
N MET A 95 -17.35 -14.00 9.72
CA MET A 95 -16.14 -13.92 8.89
C MET A 95 -15.60 -12.49 8.78
N ALA A 96 -16.47 -11.50 8.62
CA ALA A 96 -16.07 -10.09 8.60
C ALA A 96 -15.52 -9.66 9.98
N GLY A 97 -16.10 -10.12 11.08
CA GLY A 97 -15.65 -9.81 12.43
C GLY A 97 -14.29 -10.39 12.79
N SER A 98 -13.97 -11.61 12.33
CA SER A 98 -12.61 -12.17 12.49
C SER A 98 -11.60 -11.39 11.66
N ARG A 99 -11.92 -11.07 10.40
CA ARG A 99 -11.05 -10.30 9.50
C ARG A 99 -10.78 -8.88 10.03
N ILE A 100 -11.79 -8.21 10.59
CA ILE A 100 -11.63 -6.89 11.22
C ILE A 100 -10.71 -6.98 12.44
N ARG A 101 -10.83 -8.03 13.26
CA ARG A 101 -9.94 -8.27 14.40
C ARG A 101 -8.51 -8.56 13.96
N ASP A 102 -8.32 -9.46 13.00
CA ASP A 102 -6.99 -9.79 12.45
C ASP A 102 -6.32 -8.56 11.82
N THR A 103 -7.12 -7.69 11.19
CA THR A 103 -6.66 -6.41 10.63
C THR A 103 -6.30 -5.42 11.74
N ALA A 104 -7.09 -5.34 12.81
CA ALA A 104 -6.83 -4.44 13.94
C ALA A 104 -5.60 -4.88 14.76
N ASP A 105 -5.39 -6.18 14.96
CA ASP A 105 -4.22 -6.72 15.65
C ASP A 105 -2.94 -6.49 14.82
N GLY A 106 -3.02 -6.64 13.49
CA GLY A 106 -1.94 -6.29 12.57
C GLY A 106 -1.65 -4.79 12.56
N ALA A 107 -2.67 -3.96 12.60
CA ALA A 107 -2.55 -2.51 12.67
C ALA A 107 -1.85 -2.05 13.96
N ALA A 108 -2.21 -2.61 15.12
CA ALA A 108 -1.63 -2.24 16.40
C ALA A 108 -0.11 -2.45 16.48
N MET A 109 0.44 -3.41 15.74
CA MET A 109 1.89 -3.65 15.64
C MET A 109 2.61 -2.63 14.77
N ILE A 110 1.91 -1.96 13.84
CA ILE A 110 2.49 -1.10 12.80
C ILE A 110 2.35 0.38 13.17
N PHE A 111 1.30 0.73 13.91
CA PHE A 111 1.03 2.12 14.36
C PHE A 111 1.83 2.51 15.61
N ASP A 112 2.98 1.85 15.86
CA ASP A 112 3.96 2.38 16.80
C ASP A 112 4.48 3.75 16.31
N VAL A 113 4.51 4.73 17.21
CA VAL A 113 4.90 6.12 16.89
C VAL A 113 6.28 6.18 16.21
N ARG A 114 7.22 5.34 16.63
CA ARG A 114 8.56 5.28 16.02
C ARG A 114 8.48 4.84 14.55
N SER A 115 7.70 3.81 14.24
CA SER A 115 7.52 3.31 12.88
C SER A 115 6.82 4.32 11.99
N LEU A 116 5.81 5.02 12.51
CA LEU A 116 5.11 6.10 11.79
C LEU A 116 6.06 7.29 11.50
N VAL A 117 6.87 7.72 12.46
CA VAL A 117 7.83 8.81 12.27
C VAL A 117 8.89 8.42 11.23
N LEU A 118 9.42 7.20 11.30
CA LEU A 118 10.39 6.71 10.32
C LEU A 118 9.78 6.60 8.91
N ALA A 119 8.58 6.04 8.78
CA ALA A 119 7.89 5.92 7.50
C ALA A 119 7.59 7.30 6.90
N PHE A 120 7.10 8.24 7.72
CA PHE A 120 6.85 9.62 7.32
C PHE A 120 8.13 10.34 6.88
N GLY A 121 9.23 10.19 7.64
CA GLY A 121 10.53 10.76 7.30
C GLY A 121 11.09 10.22 5.99
N LEU A 122 10.97 8.90 5.77
CA LEU A 122 11.34 8.26 4.51
C LEU A 122 10.46 8.74 3.35
N GLY A 123 9.16 8.92 3.59
CA GLY A 123 8.23 9.49 2.61
C GLY A 123 8.62 10.91 2.22
N LEU A 124 8.93 11.78 3.19
CA LEU A 124 9.42 13.14 2.92
C LEU A 124 10.72 13.13 2.10
N LEU A 125 11.64 12.23 2.42
CA LEU A 125 12.90 12.11 1.68
C LEU A 125 12.67 11.64 0.24
N SER A 126 11.83 10.62 0.04
CA SER A 126 11.52 10.06 -1.27
C SER A 126 10.82 11.07 -2.17
N TRP A 127 9.68 11.61 -1.72
CA TRP A 127 8.90 12.58 -2.48
C TRP A 127 9.62 13.93 -2.65
N GLY A 128 10.46 14.31 -1.66
CA GLY A 128 11.36 15.45 -1.76
C GLY A 128 12.41 15.26 -2.84
N ALA A 129 13.02 14.09 -2.94
CA ALA A 129 14.00 13.76 -3.97
C ALA A 129 13.38 13.78 -5.38
N GLU A 130 12.15 13.27 -5.54
CA GLU A 130 11.42 13.36 -6.81
C GLU A 130 11.11 14.83 -7.18
N SER A 131 10.76 15.65 -6.19
CA SER A 131 10.52 17.09 -6.41
C SER A 131 11.81 17.82 -6.81
N LEU A 132 12.95 17.44 -6.23
CA LEU A 132 14.26 17.94 -6.66
C LEU A 132 14.59 17.50 -8.09
N ALA A 133 14.25 16.28 -8.48
CA ALA A 133 14.44 15.83 -9.86
C ALA A 133 13.63 16.70 -10.85
N LEU A 134 12.39 17.04 -10.52
CA LEU A 134 11.59 17.97 -11.32
C LEU A 134 12.22 19.37 -11.34
N TRP A 135 12.72 19.86 -10.22
CA TRP A 135 13.44 21.15 -10.14
C TRP A 135 14.68 21.16 -11.04
N TYR A 136 15.50 20.10 -11.03
CA TYR A 136 16.64 19.95 -11.96
C TYR A 136 16.20 19.88 -13.43
N ALA A 137 15.12 19.17 -13.72
CA ALA A 137 14.57 19.12 -15.08
C ALA A 137 14.14 20.52 -15.56
N LEU A 138 13.47 21.30 -14.73
CA LEU A 138 13.10 22.70 -15.03
C LEU A 138 14.35 23.59 -15.21
N HIS A 139 15.35 23.42 -14.37
CA HIS A 139 16.62 24.15 -14.50
C HIS A 139 17.33 23.82 -15.82
N ALA A 140 17.27 22.58 -16.28
CA ALA A 140 17.83 22.18 -17.58
C ALA A 140 17.14 22.84 -18.78
N PHE A 141 15.90 23.33 -18.63
CA PHE A 141 15.21 24.19 -19.61
C PHE A 141 15.65 25.67 -19.55
N GLY A 142 16.70 26.01 -18.77
CA GLY A 142 17.25 27.36 -18.67
C GLY A 142 16.60 28.24 -17.61
N LEU A 143 15.78 27.69 -16.73
CA LEU A 143 15.18 28.46 -15.63
C LEU A 143 16.20 28.68 -14.49
N PRO A 144 16.11 29.82 -13.77
CA PRO A 144 17.03 30.11 -12.67
C PRO A 144 16.81 29.12 -11.53
N ALA A 145 17.93 28.56 -11.02
CA ALA A 145 17.90 27.62 -9.88
C ALA A 145 17.67 28.39 -8.55
N ASN A 146 16.48 28.94 -8.37
CA ASN A 146 16.06 29.71 -7.20
C ASN A 146 15.05 28.95 -6.34
N LEU A 147 14.72 29.52 -5.18
CA LEU A 147 13.79 28.94 -4.22
C LEU A 147 12.35 28.90 -4.76
N ASP A 148 11.94 29.90 -5.53
CA ASP A 148 10.60 29.93 -6.10
C ASP A 148 10.40 28.78 -7.08
N LEU A 149 11.37 28.49 -7.94
CA LEU A 149 11.33 27.33 -8.84
C LEU A 149 11.23 26.00 -8.05
N LEU A 150 11.94 25.92 -6.92
CA LEU A 150 11.81 24.75 -6.03
C LEU A 150 10.40 24.67 -5.42
N GLY A 151 9.81 25.81 -5.03
CA GLY A 151 8.44 25.90 -4.56
C GLY A 151 7.43 25.36 -5.60
N TYR A 152 7.59 25.78 -6.86
CA TYR A 152 6.77 25.27 -7.95
C TYR A 152 6.96 23.76 -8.20
N ALA A 153 8.18 23.25 -8.15
CA ALA A 153 8.47 21.84 -8.30
C ALA A 153 7.83 20.99 -7.17
N LEU A 154 7.99 21.45 -5.91
CA LEU A 154 7.37 20.81 -4.75
C LEU A 154 5.83 20.82 -4.84
N ALA A 155 5.23 21.98 -5.11
CA ALA A 155 3.78 22.10 -5.19
C ALA A 155 3.22 21.30 -6.36
N ALA A 156 3.81 21.41 -7.55
CA ALA A 156 3.32 20.78 -8.77
C ALA A 156 3.36 19.26 -8.67
N LEU A 157 4.52 18.66 -8.33
CA LEU A 157 4.67 17.21 -8.28
C LEU A 157 3.77 16.60 -7.21
N ASN A 158 3.79 17.15 -6.01
CA ASN A 158 3.06 16.57 -4.88
C ASN A 158 1.54 16.79 -5.01
N ALA A 159 1.08 17.97 -5.42
CA ALA A 159 -0.35 18.18 -5.72
C ALA A 159 -0.83 17.31 -6.89
N GLY A 160 0.00 17.11 -7.91
CA GLY A 160 -0.28 16.19 -9.01
C GLY A 160 -0.42 14.74 -8.54
N THR A 161 0.44 14.31 -7.62
CA THR A 161 0.35 12.98 -6.99
C THR A 161 -0.96 12.81 -6.21
N LEU A 162 -1.38 13.82 -5.45
CA LEU A 162 -2.66 13.81 -4.74
C LEU A 162 -3.85 13.75 -5.71
N ALA A 163 -3.83 14.59 -6.75
CA ALA A 163 -4.87 14.61 -7.79
C ALA A 163 -4.96 13.25 -8.50
N GLY A 164 -3.81 12.65 -8.82
CA GLY A 164 -3.73 11.31 -9.40
C GLY A 164 -4.30 10.24 -8.48
N ALA A 165 -4.02 10.29 -7.18
CA ALA A 165 -4.56 9.36 -6.20
C ALA A 165 -6.09 9.48 -6.05
N VAL A 166 -6.63 10.71 -6.03
CA VAL A 166 -8.07 10.97 -5.91
C VAL A 166 -8.81 10.59 -7.19
N SER A 167 -8.17 10.70 -8.36
CA SER A 167 -8.79 10.34 -9.64
C SER A 167 -9.11 8.86 -9.79
N LEU A 168 -8.50 8.00 -8.96
CA LEU A 168 -8.57 6.53 -9.05
C LEU A 168 -8.15 5.97 -10.41
N MET A 169 -7.53 6.77 -11.26
CA MET A 169 -6.99 6.33 -12.55
C MET A 169 -5.71 5.51 -12.32
N PRO A 170 -5.48 4.45 -13.10
CA PRO A 170 -4.24 3.67 -13.02
C PRO A 170 -3.01 4.56 -13.16
N GLY A 171 -2.14 4.59 -12.13
CA GLY A 171 -0.96 5.46 -12.10
C GLY A 171 -1.27 6.95 -12.04
N GLY A 172 -2.53 7.36 -11.79
CA GLY A 172 -2.96 8.77 -11.79
C GLY A 172 -2.95 9.41 -13.18
N ALA A 173 -2.98 8.61 -14.25
CA ALA A 173 -2.82 9.07 -15.64
C ALA A 173 -3.88 10.13 -16.00
N GLY A 174 -3.44 11.19 -16.62
CA GLY A 174 -4.27 12.35 -16.99
C GLY A 174 -4.39 13.37 -15.86
N ALA A 175 -4.89 12.98 -14.70
CA ALA A 175 -5.12 13.91 -13.58
C ALA A 175 -3.81 14.45 -12.98
N ALA A 176 -2.83 13.59 -12.77
CA ALA A 176 -1.53 13.99 -12.26
C ALA A 176 -0.82 14.91 -13.26
N GLU A 177 -0.76 14.52 -14.54
CA GLU A 177 -0.11 15.28 -15.60
C GLU A 177 -0.77 16.67 -15.77
N ALA A 178 -2.09 16.71 -15.82
CA ALA A 178 -2.83 17.98 -15.93
C ALA A 178 -2.56 18.91 -14.75
N THR A 179 -2.50 18.37 -13.54
CA THR A 179 -2.23 19.15 -12.33
C THR A 179 -0.79 19.66 -12.29
N ILE A 180 0.21 18.79 -12.59
CA ILE A 180 1.61 19.19 -12.62
C ILE A 180 1.82 20.28 -13.69
N ALA A 181 1.39 20.04 -14.93
CA ALA A 181 1.54 21.01 -16.00
C ALA A 181 0.78 22.31 -15.68
N GLY A 182 -0.45 22.22 -15.16
CA GLY A 182 -1.26 23.37 -14.78
C GLY A 182 -0.59 24.29 -13.75
N ILE A 183 0.02 23.72 -12.69
CA ILE A 183 0.74 24.50 -11.69
C ILE A 183 2.01 25.11 -12.28
N LEU A 184 2.76 24.35 -13.09
CA LEU A 184 3.99 24.84 -13.71
C LEU A 184 3.75 25.99 -14.69
N THR A 185 2.59 26.10 -15.35
CA THR A 185 2.26 27.24 -16.22
C THR A 185 2.22 28.58 -15.46
N GLY A 186 2.19 28.56 -14.14
CA GLY A 186 2.37 29.78 -13.31
C GLY A 186 3.78 30.38 -13.36
N THR A 187 4.79 29.63 -13.85
CA THR A 187 6.19 30.10 -13.89
C THR A 187 6.88 29.85 -15.25
N VAL A 188 6.38 28.92 -16.07
CA VAL A 188 6.97 28.58 -17.36
C VAL A 188 5.93 28.55 -18.49
N SER A 189 6.39 28.54 -19.75
CA SER A 189 5.50 28.37 -20.89
C SER A 189 4.79 27.01 -20.88
N PRO A 190 3.58 26.89 -21.43
CA PRO A 190 2.87 25.61 -21.50
C PRO A 190 3.67 24.49 -22.17
N ALA A 191 4.52 24.79 -23.14
CA ALA A 191 5.38 23.83 -23.82
C ALA A 191 6.43 23.26 -22.87
N VAL A 192 7.09 24.10 -22.06
CA VAL A 192 8.09 23.68 -21.06
C VAL A 192 7.39 22.93 -19.92
N ALA A 193 6.24 23.42 -19.44
CA ALA A 193 5.46 22.75 -18.42
C ALA A 193 5.08 21.32 -18.83
N GLY A 194 4.57 21.15 -20.06
CA GLY A 194 4.23 19.84 -20.61
C GLY A 194 5.46 18.92 -20.76
N ALA A 195 6.55 19.44 -21.31
CA ALA A 195 7.79 18.68 -21.50
C ALA A 195 8.38 18.22 -20.14
N ALA A 196 8.49 19.10 -19.15
CA ALA A 196 8.97 18.76 -17.80
C ALA A 196 8.08 17.73 -17.12
N THR A 197 6.76 17.87 -17.28
CA THR A 197 5.78 16.90 -16.75
C THR A 197 5.98 15.52 -17.37
N LEU A 198 6.14 15.44 -18.69
CA LEU A 198 6.37 14.16 -19.36
C LEU A 198 7.70 13.51 -18.94
N ILE A 199 8.76 14.31 -18.80
CA ILE A 199 10.08 13.81 -18.35
C ILE A 199 9.98 13.22 -16.94
N ILE A 200 9.41 13.96 -15.99
CA ILE A 200 9.35 13.46 -14.60
C ILE A 200 8.45 12.22 -14.51
N ARG A 201 7.34 12.16 -15.22
CA ARG A 201 6.46 10.99 -15.26
C ARG A 201 7.11 9.80 -15.94
N LEU A 202 7.89 10.02 -17.00
CA LEU A 202 8.67 8.95 -17.61
C LEU A 202 9.67 8.35 -16.62
N CYS A 203 10.41 9.20 -15.91
CA CYS A 203 11.43 8.76 -14.95
C CYS A 203 10.85 8.07 -13.71
N THR A 204 9.69 8.50 -13.20
CA THR A 204 9.15 7.99 -11.94
C THR A 204 8.16 6.84 -12.16
N VAL A 205 7.17 7.01 -13.02
CA VAL A 205 6.08 6.04 -13.20
C VAL A 205 6.41 4.99 -14.26
N TRP A 206 6.84 5.42 -15.45
CA TRP A 206 6.99 4.49 -16.57
C TRP A 206 8.23 3.59 -16.45
N ILE A 207 9.37 4.14 -16.00
CA ILE A 207 10.56 3.32 -15.72
C ILE A 207 10.25 2.35 -14.59
N GLY A 208 9.60 2.81 -13.52
CA GLY A 208 9.17 1.94 -12.43
C GLY A 208 8.22 0.82 -12.88
N ALA A 209 7.27 1.12 -13.76
CA ALA A 209 6.35 0.13 -14.33
C ALA A 209 7.10 -0.92 -15.20
N VAL A 210 8.03 -0.49 -16.04
CA VAL A 210 8.85 -1.38 -16.88
C VAL A 210 9.72 -2.30 -16.02
N LEU A 211 10.41 -1.73 -15.02
CA LEU A 211 11.24 -2.50 -14.09
C LEU A 211 10.38 -3.50 -13.27
N GLY A 212 9.21 -3.06 -12.80
CA GLY A 212 8.27 -3.91 -12.06
C GLY A 212 7.73 -5.06 -12.92
N LEU A 213 7.37 -4.78 -14.17
CA LEU A 213 6.95 -5.82 -15.13
C LEU A 213 8.09 -6.78 -15.45
N GLY A 214 9.31 -6.28 -15.67
CA GLY A 214 10.50 -7.09 -15.88
C GLY A 214 10.79 -8.01 -14.70
N ALA A 215 10.72 -7.49 -13.47
CA ALA A 215 10.86 -8.27 -12.26
C ALA A 215 9.78 -9.35 -12.12
N LEU A 216 8.53 -9.02 -12.46
CA LEU A 216 7.42 -9.98 -12.44
C LEU A 216 7.65 -11.15 -13.41
N VAL A 217 8.13 -10.85 -14.64
CA VAL A 217 8.47 -11.88 -15.63
C VAL A 217 9.67 -12.69 -15.20
N ALA A 218 10.73 -12.06 -14.68
CA ALA A 218 11.94 -12.74 -14.22
C ALA A 218 11.68 -13.66 -13.01
N LEU A 219 10.75 -13.28 -12.15
CA LEU A 219 10.41 -14.02 -10.92
C LEU A 219 9.16 -14.91 -11.09
N ARG A 220 8.65 -15.08 -12.31
CA ARG A 220 7.42 -15.85 -12.57
C ARG A 220 7.45 -17.25 -11.96
N ASP A 221 8.61 -17.93 -11.96
CA ASP A 221 8.77 -19.28 -11.44
C ASP A 221 8.66 -19.33 -9.89
N CYS A 222 8.90 -18.20 -9.21
CA CYS A 222 8.64 -18.06 -7.78
C CYS A 222 7.15 -17.95 -7.44
N PHE A 223 6.28 -17.76 -8.44
CA PHE A 223 4.83 -17.61 -8.28
C PHE A 223 4.05 -18.87 -8.64
N THR A 224 4.70 -19.89 -9.23
CA THR A 224 4.09 -21.19 -9.45
C THR A 224 3.84 -21.85 -8.07
N PRO A 225 2.62 -22.37 -7.80
CA PRO A 225 2.35 -23.07 -6.56
C PRO A 225 3.30 -24.26 -6.43
N VAL A 226 3.97 -24.39 -5.29
CA VAL A 226 4.72 -25.60 -4.90
C VAL A 226 3.71 -26.75 -4.70
N GLY A 227 3.24 -27.33 -5.79
CA GLY A 227 2.18 -28.36 -5.79
C GLY A 227 1.71 -28.73 -7.20
N ALA A 228 2.21 -28.01 -8.23
CA ALA A 228 1.86 -28.35 -9.63
C ALA A 228 2.96 -29.20 -10.32
N ALA A 229 4.10 -29.42 -9.67
CA ALA A 229 5.00 -30.49 -10.05
C ALA A 229 4.46 -31.77 -9.39
N GLY A 230 3.70 -32.54 -10.18
CA GLY A 230 3.13 -33.83 -9.77
C GLY A 230 4.25 -34.77 -9.32
N GLU A 231 4.44 -34.90 -8.04
CA GLU A 231 4.89 -36.18 -7.52
C GLU A 231 3.66 -37.09 -7.44
N PRO A 232 3.63 -38.19 -8.16
CA PRO A 232 2.68 -39.25 -7.85
C PRO A 232 3.03 -39.70 -6.44
N VAL A 233 2.16 -39.39 -5.48
CA VAL A 233 2.18 -40.04 -4.18
C VAL A 233 2.18 -41.54 -4.49
N ALA A 234 3.33 -42.17 -4.30
CA ALA A 234 3.47 -43.57 -4.42
C ALA A 234 2.51 -44.21 -3.42
N GLU A 235 1.39 -44.66 -3.95
CA GLU A 235 0.50 -45.65 -3.33
C GLU A 235 1.27 -46.96 -3.27
N LYS A 236 2.28 -47.01 -2.41
CA LYS A 236 2.99 -48.22 -2.03
C LYS A 236 2.94 -48.32 -0.52
N THR A 237 2.31 -49.38 -0.09
CA THR A 237 2.35 -49.96 1.23
C THR A 237 1.08 -49.85 2.10
N SER A 238 -0.05 -50.33 1.60
CA SER A 238 -1.05 -50.91 2.51
C SER A 238 -1.59 -52.26 2.07
N GLY A 239 -1.04 -52.89 1.01
CA GLY A 239 -1.44 -54.22 0.53
C GLY A 239 -0.62 -55.39 1.07
N GLY A 240 0.39 -55.17 1.93
CA GLY A 240 1.36 -56.19 2.29
C GLY A 240 1.35 -56.72 3.74
N LEU A 241 0.53 -56.19 4.63
CA LEU A 241 0.61 -56.57 6.06
C LEU A 241 -0.66 -57.22 6.65
N LEU A 242 -1.69 -57.55 5.85
CA LEU A 242 -2.87 -58.23 6.35
C LEU A 242 -2.99 -59.71 5.91
N GLN A 243 -1.95 -60.31 5.35
CA GLN A 243 -1.99 -61.73 4.91
C GLN A 243 -1.01 -62.62 5.65
N ARG A 244 -0.62 -62.33 6.88
CA ARG A 244 0.21 -63.18 7.69
C ARG A 244 -0.23 -63.23 9.15
N ASN A 245 -1.42 -63.77 9.42
CA ASN A 245 -1.80 -64.36 10.69
C ASN A 245 -3.21 -64.96 10.60
N ASN A 246 -3.29 -66.05 9.86
CA ASN A 246 -4.41 -66.99 10.02
C ASN A 246 -3.82 -68.34 10.47
N PRO A 247 -3.85 -68.68 11.76
CA PRO A 247 -3.51 -70.03 12.19
C PRO A 247 -4.65 -70.95 11.83
N SER A 248 -4.33 -71.99 11.06
CA SER A 248 -5.21 -73.12 10.77
C SER A 248 -5.79 -73.73 12.05
N PRO A 249 -7.06 -74.13 12.07
CA PRO A 249 -7.57 -74.93 13.16
C PRO A 249 -7.06 -76.39 13.05
N ALA A 250 -6.35 -76.80 14.07
CA ALA A 250 -5.93 -78.19 14.25
C ALA A 250 -7.17 -79.06 14.46
N SER A 251 -7.35 -80.02 13.58
CA SER A 251 -8.22 -81.17 13.77
C SER A 251 -7.61 -82.05 14.83
N GLY A 252 -8.22 -82.17 15.96
CA GLY A 252 -7.92 -83.17 16.98
C GLY A 252 -9.08 -84.13 17.07
N ARG A 253 -8.84 -85.33 16.55
CA ARG A 253 -9.64 -86.52 16.86
C ARG A 253 -9.05 -87.24 18.02
N GLY A 254 -9.93 -87.83 18.80
CA GLY A 254 -9.71 -89.18 19.31
C GLY A 254 -9.45 -89.27 20.81
N GLU A 255 -10.39 -89.89 21.36
CA GLU A 255 -10.52 -90.79 22.53
C GLU A 255 -10.70 -90.14 23.88
#